data_081e4c6ed39634d1cd0303665b392e92
#
_entry.id   081e4c6ed39634d1cd0303665b392e92
#
_cell.length_a   1.000
_cell.length_b   1.000
_cell.length_c   1.000
_cell.angle_alpha   90.00
_cell.angle_beta   90.00
_cell.angle_gamma   90.00
#
_symmetry.space_group_name_H-M   'P 1'
#
loop_
_entity.id
_entity.type
_entity.pdbx_description
1 polymer ?
#
loop_
_entity_poly.entity_id
_entity_poly.type
_entity_poly.pdbx_seq_one_letter_code
_entity_poly.pdbx_strand_id
1 'polypeptide(L)'
;MSLWVPPPKPPTKLGVYRRLSTTAGVHVSPLQLGAGSIGDKWSKFMGSMDKESSFKLLDAYFDAGGNFIDTANSYQDETSEKFIGEWAEARGIRDQLFIATKFSFDYKRGDNTVTQHILYMGNSHKSMHLSVKASLEKLRTTYIDLLYLHCWDFETSIEEVMRSLHTLVLSGKVLYLGISNTPAWVVSQANQYARDHALTPFVIYQGAWNVMDRDFEREIIPMARYQGMALAPWNALAGGKFRTDAEEERRRITGEQGRKLGPTWERNEKERIVSAALEKVAKEVGTNQVTAVALAYLLHKAPFVFPIIGGRKVEHLLGNIEALDISLSEAQMKELESVVDFDLGFPGRMIGNGSSHGPLMRSAGHLEPPLLLQPHRQSKLN
;
A
#
# COMPACT_ATOMS: atom_id res chain seq x y z
N MET A 1 17.05 27.45 -26.07
CA MET A 1 16.41 26.20 -25.67
C MET A 1 14.95 26.51 -25.36
N SER A 2 14.00 25.70 -25.86
CA SER A 2 12.58 25.89 -25.51
C SER A 2 12.38 25.59 -24.03
N LEU A 3 11.72 26.47 -23.28
CA LEU A 3 11.38 26.28 -21.85
C LEU A 3 10.42 25.10 -21.61
N TRP A 4 9.82 24.55 -22.67
CA TRP A 4 8.74 23.58 -22.65
C TRP A 4 9.11 22.25 -23.33
N VAL A 5 10.39 21.84 -23.26
CA VAL A 5 10.82 20.53 -23.76
C VAL A 5 10.40 19.48 -22.71
N PRO A 6 9.61 18.44 -23.10
CA PRO A 6 9.30 17.34 -22.19
C PRO A 6 10.58 16.68 -21.66
N PRO A 7 10.59 16.18 -20.42
CA PRO A 7 11.73 15.43 -19.90
C PRO A 7 11.93 14.13 -20.70
N PRO A 8 13.11 13.52 -20.65
CA PRO A 8 13.34 12.20 -21.23
C PRO A 8 12.33 11.18 -20.72
N LYS A 9 12.02 10.18 -21.54
CA LYS A 9 11.16 9.08 -21.10
C LYS A 9 11.76 8.41 -19.87
N PRO A 10 10.94 8.07 -18.85
CA PRO A 10 11.45 7.37 -17.68
C PRO A 10 11.94 5.96 -18.05
N PRO A 11 12.88 5.37 -17.27
CA PRO A 11 13.42 4.04 -17.55
C PRO A 11 12.35 2.95 -17.54
N THR A 12 11.33 3.09 -16.69
CA THR A 12 10.17 2.19 -16.60
C THR A 12 8.88 3.01 -16.40
N LYS A 13 7.71 2.36 -16.52
CA LYS A 13 6.43 3.00 -16.20
C LYS A 13 6.27 3.34 -14.70
N LEU A 14 7.18 2.90 -13.83
CA LEU A 14 7.21 3.33 -12.44
C LEU A 14 7.44 4.85 -12.32
N GLY A 15 8.20 5.45 -13.25
CA GLY A 15 8.40 6.89 -13.37
C GLY A 15 7.28 7.64 -14.09
N VAL A 16 6.16 6.98 -14.42
CA VAL A 16 4.95 7.64 -14.93
C VAL A 16 4.06 7.96 -13.73
N TYR A 17 4.29 9.10 -13.13
CA TYR A 17 3.67 9.48 -11.86
C TYR A 17 2.16 9.69 -11.98
N ARG A 18 1.44 9.35 -10.91
CA ARG A 18 -0.01 9.52 -10.80
C ARG A 18 -0.33 10.45 -9.64
N ARG A 19 -1.34 11.29 -9.79
CA ARG A 19 -1.89 12.07 -8.69
C ARG A 19 -2.37 11.13 -7.58
N LEU A 20 -2.01 11.43 -6.33
CA LEU A 20 -2.27 10.54 -5.19
C LEU A 20 -3.77 10.30 -4.99
N SER A 21 -4.57 11.38 -4.92
CA SER A 21 -6.03 11.26 -4.75
C SER A 21 -6.75 12.49 -5.29
N THR A 22 -8.08 12.52 -5.21
CA THR A 22 -8.84 13.72 -5.58
C THR A 22 -8.60 14.89 -4.63
N THR A 23 -8.15 14.61 -3.40
CA THR A 23 -7.90 15.58 -2.33
C THR A 23 -6.42 15.82 -2.06
N ALA A 24 -5.50 15.13 -2.78
CA ALA A 24 -4.06 15.31 -2.68
C ALA A 24 -3.42 15.36 -4.07
N GLY A 25 -2.97 16.55 -4.47
CA GLY A 25 -2.47 16.85 -5.81
C GLY A 25 -1.04 16.38 -6.08
N VAL A 26 -0.35 15.82 -5.08
CA VAL A 26 1.02 15.31 -5.23
C VAL A 26 1.08 14.13 -6.18
N HIS A 27 2.16 14.03 -6.96
CA HIS A 27 2.37 12.98 -7.95
C HIS A 27 3.39 11.96 -7.44
N VAL A 28 2.98 10.70 -7.43
CA VAL A 28 3.76 9.59 -6.89
C VAL A 28 3.81 8.41 -7.87
N SER A 29 4.78 7.53 -7.67
CA SER A 29 4.90 6.28 -8.42
C SER A 29 3.66 5.40 -8.23
N PRO A 30 3.19 4.71 -9.28
CA PRO A 30 1.99 3.87 -9.23
C PRO A 30 2.12 2.62 -8.33
N LEU A 31 3.34 2.21 -7.99
CA LEU A 31 3.63 1.15 -7.01
C LEU A 31 4.51 1.71 -5.91
N GLN A 32 4.21 1.37 -4.66
CA GLN A 32 4.99 1.78 -3.49
C GLN A 32 6.03 0.71 -3.15
N LEU A 33 7.26 1.11 -2.79
CA LEU A 33 8.22 0.18 -2.22
C LEU A 33 7.92 -0.02 -0.73
N GLY A 34 7.48 -1.23 -0.38
CA GLY A 34 7.24 -1.63 1.02
C GLY A 34 8.54 -2.00 1.73
N ALA A 35 8.89 -1.23 2.74
CA ALA A 35 10.14 -1.36 3.48
C ALA A 35 10.07 -2.28 4.71
N GLY A 36 9.03 -3.10 4.86
CA GLY A 36 8.92 -4.05 5.98
C GLY A 36 10.03 -5.11 6.03
N SER A 37 10.74 -5.34 4.92
CA SER A 37 11.90 -6.24 4.86
C SER A 37 13.24 -5.48 4.86
N ILE A 38 13.24 -4.16 4.73
CA ILE A 38 14.43 -3.33 4.80
C ILE A 38 14.81 -3.17 6.27
N GLY A 39 15.98 -3.68 6.65
CA GLY A 39 16.45 -3.74 8.02
C GLY A 39 16.91 -5.13 8.44
N ASP A 40 17.59 -5.26 9.58
CA ASP A 40 18.38 -6.43 9.96
C ASP A 40 17.86 -7.20 11.19
N LYS A 41 16.69 -6.84 11.74
CA LYS A 41 16.23 -7.39 13.04
C LYS A 41 15.25 -8.57 12.91
N TRP A 42 14.40 -8.59 11.90
CA TRP A 42 13.30 -9.57 11.81
C TRP A 42 13.61 -10.79 10.94
N SER A 43 14.86 -11.27 10.94
CA SER A 43 15.32 -12.37 10.09
C SER A 43 14.47 -13.65 10.22
N LYS A 44 14.05 -13.99 11.44
CA LYS A 44 13.26 -15.20 11.74
C LYS A 44 11.83 -15.14 11.21
N PHE A 45 11.30 -13.95 10.99
CA PHE A 45 9.87 -13.72 10.75
C PHE A 45 9.61 -13.16 9.34
N MET A 46 10.27 -12.07 8.97
CA MET A 46 10.08 -11.38 7.68
C MET A 46 11.22 -11.63 6.71
N GLY A 47 12.31 -12.24 7.18
CA GLY A 47 13.61 -12.15 6.57
C GLY A 47 14.20 -10.76 6.75
N SER A 48 15.49 -10.68 7.02
CA SER A 48 16.22 -9.42 7.13
C SER A 48 17.02 -9.15 5.87
N MET A 49 17.36 -7.88 5.68
CA MET A 49 18.31 -7.41 4.70
C MET A 49 19.40 -6.65 5.44
N ASP A 50 20.65 -6.94 5.16
CA ASP A 50 21.72 -6.08 5.62
C ASP A 50 21.63 -4.69 4.96
N LYS A 51 22.47 -3.77 5.41
CA LYS A 51 22.45 -2.40 4.92
C LYS A 51 22.79 -2.31 3.44
N GLU A 52 23.75 -3.11 2.97
CA GLU A 52 24.20 -3.12 1.58
C GLU A 52 23.09 -3.59 0.62
N SER A 53 22.46 -4.73 0.91
CA SER A 53 21.36 -5.25 0.11
C SER A 53 20.12 -4.35 0.18
N SER A 54 19.88 -3.70 1.34
CA SER A 54 18.82 -2.69 1.48
C SER A 54 19.06 -1.50 0.57
N PHE A 55 20.27 -0.97 0.52
CA PHE A 55 20.64 0.16 -0.34
C PHE A 55 20.55 -0.22 -1.82
N LYS A 56 21.00 -1.42 -2.20
CA LYS A 56 20.85 -1.93 -3.58
C LYS A 56 19.38 -2.00 -4.03
N LEU A 57 18.48 -2.41 -3.14
CA LEU A 57 17.05 -2.47 -3.46
C LEU A 57 16.45 -1.06 -3.58
N LEU A 58 16.81 -0.14 -2.68
CA LEU A 58 16.37 1.26 -2.71
C LEU A 58 16.89 1.97 -3.98
N ASP A 59 18.16 1.73 -4.35
CA ASP A 59 18.76 2.24 -5.58
C ASP A 59 18.01 1.73 -6.81
N ALA A 60 17.78 0.42 -6.90
CA ALA A 60 17.07 -0.18 -8.03
C ALA A 60 15.65 0.37 -8.17
N TYR A 61 14.95 0.64 -7.05
CA TYR A 61 13.63 1.24 -7.08
C TYR A 61 13.67 2.70 -7.56
N PHE A 62 14.57 3.50 -7.04
CA PHE A 62 14.71 4.90 -7.41
C PHE A 62 15.17 5.05 -8.87
N ASP A 63 16.17 4.26 -9.29
CA ASP A 63 16.72 4.29 -10.64
C ASP A 63 15.71 3.77 -11.69
N ALA A 64 14.75 2.92 -11.29
CA ALA A 64 13.60 2.55 -12.13
C ALA A 64 12.54 3.66 -12.26
N GLY A 65 12.69 4.78 -11.55
CA GLY A 65 11.78 5.93 -11.56
C GLY A 65 10.84 5.99 -10.34
N GLY A 66 11.08 5.16 -9.31
CA GLY A 66 10.26 5.11 -8.10
C GLY A 66 10.52 6.27 -7.15
N ASN A 67 9.46 6.85 -6.58
CA ASN A 67 9.59 7.90 -5.56
C ASN A 67 8.73 7.66 -4.31
N PHE A 68 7.91 6.60 -4.25
CA PHE A 68 6.97 6.35 -3.16
C PHE A 68 7.40 5.16 -2.29
N ILE A 69 7.92 5.44 -1.10
CA ILE A 69 8.42 4.43 -0.15
C ILE A 69 7.49 4.36 1.05
N ASP A 70 7.08 3.14 1.44
CA ASP A 70 6.23 2.86 2.60
C ASP A 70 7.02 2.15 3.71
N THR A 71 7.20 2.79 4.85
CA THR A 71 7.83 2.24 6.05
C THR A 71 6.93 2.38 7.28
N ALA A 72 7.44 2.12 8.48
CA ALA A 72 6.81 2.41 9.76
C ALA A 72 7.88 2.57 10.85
N ASN A 73 7.54 3.30 11.92
CA ASN A 73 8.43 3.55 13.06
C ASN A 73 8.90 2.27 13.76
N SER A 74 8.09 1.18 13.68
CA SER A 74 8.34 -0.11 14.34
C SER A 74 8.99 -1.17 13.43
N TYR A 75 9.10 -0.91 12.10
CA TYR A 75 9.61 -1.93 11.18
C TYR A 75 11.08 -2.24 11.47
N GLN A 76 11.39 -3.56 11.53
CA GLN A 76 12.73 -4.07 11.82
C GLN A 76 13.29 -3.46 13.10
N ASP A 77 12.47 -3.31 14.13
CA ASP A 77 12.82 -2.70 15.42
C ASP A 77 13.59 -1.37 15.21
N GLU A 78 12.98 -0.47 14.45
CA GLU A 78 13.44 0.86 14.04
C GLU A 78 14.50 0.91 12.92
N THR A 79 15.14 -0.19 12.51
CA THR A 79 16.23 -0.12 11.53
C THR A 79 15.75 0.17 10.11
N SER A 80 14.46 -0.06 9.78
CA SER A 80 13.91 0.30 8.47
C SER A 80 14.00 1.80 8.18
N GLU A 81 13.49 2.65 9.08
CA GLU A 81 13.58 4.10 8.92
C GLU A 81 15.04 4.60 8.95
N LYS A 82 15.89 3.99 9.79
CA LYS A 82 17.33 4.34 9.85
C LYS A 82 18.02 4.12 8.52
N PHE A 83 17.82 2.95 7.90
CA PHE A 83 18.45 2.63 6.61
C PHE A 83 17.93 3.53 5.48
N ILE A 84 16.62 3.82 5.45
CA ILE A 84 16.04 4.73 4.46
C ILE A 84 16.60 6.15 4.63
N GLY A 85 16.68 6.64 5.87
CA GLY A 85 17.21 7.98 6.16
C GLY A 85 18.69 8.12 5.77
N GLU A 86 19.52 7.14 6.12
CA GLU A 86 20.94 7.10 5.75
C GLU A 86 21.15 7.02 4.24
N TRP A 87 20.34 6.21 3.55
CA TRP A 87 20.40 6.10 2.10
C TRP A 87 20.00 7.40 1.39
N ALA A 88 18.90 8.01 1.79
CA ALA A 88 18.39 9.23 1.18
C ALA A 88 19.36 10.41 1.40
N GLU A 89 19.94 10.51 2.60
CA GLU A 89 20.95 11.51 2.94
C GLU A 89 22.23 11.31 2.12
N ALA A 90 22.75 10.09 2.05
CA ALA A 90 23.98 9.76 1.30
C ALA A 90 23.84 10.07 -0.19
N ARG A 91 22.66 9.93 -0.76
CA ARG A 91 22.36 10.29 -2.17
C ARG A 91 21.96 11.76 -2.38
N GLY A 92 21.64 12.51 -1.33
CA GLY A 92 21.16 13.88 -1.41
C GLY A 92 19.81 14.01 -2.14
N ILE A 93 18.91 13.04 -1.98
CA ILE A 93 17.66 12.94 -2.77
C ILE A 93 16.39 13.01 -1.94
N ARG A 94 16.45 13.39 -0.67
CA ARG A 94 15.27 13.40 0.23
C ARG A 94 14.06 14.08 -0.40
N ASP A 95 14.23 15.23 -1.01
CA ASP A 95 13.13 16.03 -1.59
C ASP A 95 12.59 15.47 -2.92
N GLN A 96 13.25 14.46 -3.49
CA GLN A 96 12.75 13.72 -4.66
C GLN A 96 11.90 12.50 -4.28
N LEU A 97 11.79 12.20 -2.99
CA LEU A 97 11.09 11.04 -2.45
C LEU A 97 9.79 11.46 -1.76
N PHE A 98 8.78 10.61 -1.87
CA PHE A 98 7.55 10.65 -1.09
C PHE A 98 7.60 9.48 -0.09
N ILE A 99 7.96 9.78 1.16
CA ILE A 99 8.17 8.78 2.21
C ILE A 99 6.95 8.74 3.12
N ALA A 100 6.30 7.59 3.17
CA ALA A 100 5.23 7.29 4.11
C ALA A 100 5.80 6.51 5.30
N THR A 101 5.49 6.97 6.51
CA THR A 101 5.74 6.20 7.74
C THR A 101 4.50 6.13 8.61
N LYS A 102 4.53 5.36 9.71
CA LYS A 102 3.35 5.03 10.51
C LYS A 102 3.68 5.05 12.01
N PHE A 103 2.66 5.37 12.82
CA PHE A 103 2.70 5.21 14.28
C PHE A 103 1.49 4.41 14.76
N SER A 104 1.48 3.85 15.89
CA SER A 104 0.50 3.16 16.72
C SER A 104 1.09 1.95 17.42
N PHE A 105 2.00 1.21 16.76
CA PHE A 105 2.64 0.04 17.38
C PHE A 105 3.80 0.48 18.29
N ASP A 106 4.05 -0.32 19.33
CA ASP A 106 5.22 -0.13 20.19
C ASP A 106 6.51 -0.29 19.37
N TYR A 107 7.12 0.84 19.04
CA TYR A 107 8.36 0.85 18.27
C TYR A 107 9.60 0.64 19.14
N LYS A 108 9.44 0.64 20.47
CA LYS A 108 10.49 0.34 21.44
C LYS A 108 10.54 -1.11 21.89
N ARG A 109 9.67 -1.98 21.39
CA ARG A 109 9.57 -3.39 21.81
C ARG A 109 10.88 -4.18 21.72
N GLY A 110 11.83 -3.79 20.89
CA GLY A 110 13.17 -4.37 20.76
C GLY A 110 14.25 -3.73 21.65
N ASP A 111 13.88 -2.70 22.43
CA ASP A 111 14.80 -1.93 23.26
C ASP A 111 14.65 -2.34 24.74
N ASN A 112 15.52 -3.22 25.21
CA ASN A 112 15.50 -3.72 26.59
C ASN A 112 15.90 -2.66 27.65
N THR A 113 16.28 -1.45 27.25
CA THR A 113 16.56 -0.34 28.17
C THR A 113 15.31 0.43 28.55
N VAL A 114 14.23 0.26 27.79
CA VAL A 114 12.92 0.83 28.09
C VAL A 114 12.16 -0.10 29.02
N THR A 115 11.79 0.38 30.19
CA THR A 115 11.05 -0.41 31.19
C THR A 115 9.53 -0.25 31.11
N GLN A 116 9.05 0.86 30.54
CA GLN A 116 7.62 1.17 30.43
C GLN A 116 7.27 1.50 28.99
N HIS A 117 6.62 0.57 28.31
CA HIS A 117 6.35 0.65 26.87
C HIS A 117 5.02 1.31 26.52
N ILE A 118 4.07 1.41 27.47
CA ILE A 118 2.68 1.78 27.18
C ILE A 118 2.52 3.14 26.48
N LEU A 119 3.42 4.10 26.70
CA LEU A 119 3.36 5.42 26.08
C LEU A 119 3.98 5.47 24.68
N TYR A 120 4.59 4.38 24.21
CA TYR A 120 5.15 4.28 22.87
C TYR A 120 4.20 3.61 21.86
N MET A 121 2.97 3.29 22.28
CA MET A 121 1.96 2.65 21.46
C MET A 121 0.61 3.35 21.55
N GLY A 122 -0.33 2.96 20.67
CA GLY A 122 -1.68 3.52 20.58
C GLY A 122 -1.74 4.83 19.78
N ASN A 123 -2.95 5.41 19.74
CA ASN A 123 -3.24 6.57 18.90
C ASN A 123 -3.24 7.90 19.68
N SER A 124 -2.93 7.88 20.98
CA SER A 124 -2.91 9.08 21.82
C SER A 124 -1.93 10.15 21.32
N HIS A 125 -2.22 11.39 21.66
CA HIS A 125 -1.33 12.53 21.35
C HIS A 125 0.11 12.29 21.84
N LYS A 126 0.28 11.67 23.01
CA LYS A 126 1.61 11.36 23.57
C LYS A 126 2.38 10.35 22.72
N SER A 127 1.75 9.24 22.34
CA SER A 127 2.37 8.22 21.46
C SER A 127 2.74 8.81 20.11
N MET A 128 1.82 9.57 19.50
CA MET A 128 2.05 10.24 18.22
C MET A 128 3.25 11.20 18.30
N HIS A 129 3.32 12.04 19.33
CA HIS A 129 4.42 13.01 19.54
C HIS A 129 5.77 12.32 19.61
N LEU A 130 5.89 11.26 20.43
CA LEU A 130 7.13 10.48 20.59
C LEU A 130 7.52 9.79 19.27
N SER A 131 6.54 9.17 18.60
CA SER A 131 6.72 8.45 17.34
C SER A 131 7.23 9.36 16.23
N VAL A 132 6.57 10.52 16.01
CA VAL A 132 6.97 11.45 14.95
C VAL A 132 8.34 12.04 15.21
N LYS A 133 8.65 12.40 16.45
CA LYS A 133 10.01 12.86 16.81
C LYS A 133 11.05 11.82 16.45
N ALA A 134 10.86 10.57 16.86
CA ALA A 134 11.78 9.48 16.60
C ALA A 134 11.89 9.14 15.09
N SER A 135 10.78 9.22 14.34
CA SER A 135 10.78 8.99 12.89
C SER A 135 11.55 10.06 12.13
N LEU A 136 11.39 11.33 12.48
CA LEU A 136 12.16 12.44 11.88
C LEU A 136 13.68 12.27 12.10
N GLU A 137 14.08 11.88 13.32
CA GLU A 137 15.48 11.60 13.65
C GLU A 137 16.05 10.43 12.83
N LYS A 138 15.31 9.29 12.75
CA LYS A 138 15.73 8.08 12.02
C LYS A 138 15.76 8.30 10.50
N LEU A 139 14.77 8.98 9.96
CA LEU A 139 14.69 9.33 8.54
C LEU A 139 15.63 10.49 8.15
N ARG A 140 16.32 11.12 9.12
CA ARG A 140 17.26 12.23 8.92
C ARG A 140 16.66 13.37 8.11
N THR A 141 15.45 13.79 8.49
CA THR A 141 14.67 14.80 7.77
C THR A 141 13.91 15.69 8.74
N THR A 142 13.48 16.84 8.27
CA THR A 142 12.66 17.77 9.06
C THR A 142 11.16 17.57 8.83
N TYR A 143 10.76 16.78 7.84
CA TYR A 143 9.36 16.54 7.48
C TYR A 143 9.12 15.10 7.01
N ILE A 144 7.88 14.64 7.16
CA ILE A 144 7.34 13.37 6.67
C ILE A 144 6.32 13.70 5.58
N ASP A 145 6.42 13.10 4.39
CA ASP A 145 5.45 13.36 3.32
C ASP A 145 4.06 12.83 3.68
N LEU A 146 3.99 11.61 4.20
CA LEU A 146 2.74 10.97 4.56
C LEU A 146 2.87 10.23 5.91
N LEU A 147 2.05 10.63 6.89
CA LEU A 147 1.97 9.92 8.16
C LEU A 147 0.69 9.11 8.24
N TYR A 148 0.82 7.79 8.42
CA TYR A 148 -0.30 6.91 8.69
C TYR A 148 -0.54 6.73 10.20
N LEU A 149 -1.80 6.76 10.59
CA LEU A 149 -2.25 6.02 11.75
C LEU A 149 -2.29 4.54 11.35
N HIS A 150 -1.47 3.68 12.03
CA HIS A 150 -1.19 2.32 11.57
C HIS A 150 -2.32 1.32 11.86
N CYS A 151 -2.93 1.45 13.04
CA CYS A 151 -4.10 0.66 13.47
C CYS A 151 -4.95 1.49 14.41
N TRP A 152 -6.27 1.36 14.30
CA TRP A 152 -7.19 1.97 15.25
C TRP A 152 -7.18 1.21 16.58
N ASP A 153 -7.05 1.92 17.70
CA ASP A 153 -6.92 1.32 19.04
C ASP A 153 -8.24 1.21 19.81
N PHE A 154 -9.31 1.83 19.34
CA PHE A 154 -10.63 1.93 19.99
C PHE A 154 -10.64 2.60 21.38
N GLU A 155 -9.52 3.09 21.87
CA GLU A 155 -9.38 3.77 23.15
C GLU A 155 -9.29 5.30 22.99
N THR A 156 -8.61 5.74 21.91
CA THR A 156 -8.42 7.17 21.64
C THR A 156 -9.59 7.72 20.83
N SER A 157 -10.16 8.85 21.25
CA SER A 157 -11.27 9.47 20.53
C SER A 157 -10.84 10.00 19.15
N ILE A 158 -11.80 10.05 18.22
CA ILE A 158 -11.59 10.64 16.89
C ILE A 158 -11.14 12.10 17.01
N GLU A 159 -11.71 12.84 17.96
CA GLU A 159 -11.41 14.24 18.21
C GLU A 159 -9.95 14.45 18.63
N GLU A 160 -9.43 13.64 19.55
CA GLU A 160 -8.03 13.70 19.97
C GLU A 160 -7.10 13.38 18.80
N VAL A 161 -7.38 12.29 18.07
CA VAL A 161 -6.58 11.87 16.93
C VAL A 161 -6.53 12.97 15.86
N MET A 162 -7.68 13.48 15.42
CA MET A 162 -7.72 14.44 14.31
C MET A 162 -7.10 15.79 14.67
N ARG A 163 -7.34 16.31 15.88
CA ARG A 163 -6.69 17.53 16.36
C ARG A 163 -5.19 17.38 16.47
N SER A 164 -4.74 16.25 17.01
CA SER A 164 -3.31 15.96 17.18
C SER A 164 -2.59 15.86 15.83
N LEU A 165 -3.13 15.13 14.86
CA LEU A 165 -2.59 15.03 13.51
C LEU A 165 -2.56 16.38 12.79
N HIS A 166 -3.61 17.18 12.91
CA HIS A 166 -3.67 18.50 12.31
C HIS A 166 -2.54 19.43 12.80
N THR A 167 -2.17 19.38 14.08
CA THR A 167 -1.04 20.18 14.61
C THR A 167 0.29 19.83 13.95
N LEU A 168 0.50 18.56 13.55
CA LEU A 168 1.69 18.14 12.83
C LEU A 168 1.72 18.73 11.41
N VAL A 169 0.55 18.81 10.76
CA VAL A 169 0.46 19.43 9.42
C VAL A 169 0.70 20.95 9.51
N LEU A 170 0.07 21.64 10.46
CA LEU A 170 0.29 23.07 10.66
C LEU A 170 1.75 23.41 10.97
N SER A 171 2.45 22.53 11.72
CA SER A 171 3.87 22.74 12.03
C SER A 171 4.82 22.36 10.89
N GLY A 172 4.31 21.89 9.75
CA GLY A 172 5.11 21.44 8.60
C GLY A 172 5.90 20.15 8.84
N LYS A 173 5.67 19.44 9.95
CA LYS A 173 6.34 18.16 10.25
C LYS A 173 5.76 17.00 9.46
N VAL A 174 4.52 17.12 9.01
CA VAL A 174 3.81 16.13 8.19
C VAL A 174 3.08 16.87 7.09
N LEU A 175 3.14 16.38 5.84
CA LEU A 175 2.47 17.05 4.72
C LEU A 175 1.10 16.47 4.42
N TYR A 176 0.95 15.15 4.46
CA TYR A 176 -0.31 14.44 4.20
C TYR A 176 -0.62 13.43 5.29
N LEU A 177 -1.91 13.15 5.50
CA LEU A 177 -2.39 12.19 6.48
C LEU A 177 -2.99 10.97 5.80
N GLY A 178 -2.63 9.79 6.30
CA GLY A 178 -3.19 8.50 5.90
C GLY A 178 -3.72 7.73 7.11
N ILE A 179 -4.55 6.74 6.84
CA ILE A 179 -5.08 5.85 7.87
C ILE A 179 -4.99 4.40 7.40
N SER A 180 -4.69 3.49 8.31
CA SER A 180 -4.49 2.07 8.02
C SER A 180 -5.26 1.19 8.99
N ASN A 181 -5.69 0.01 8.54
CA ASN A 181 -6.31 -1.03 9.39
C ASN A 181 -7.36 -0.49 10.36
N THR A 182 -8.29 0.31 9.84
CA THR A 182 -9.33 1.02 10.59
C THR A 182 -10.68 0.74 9.96
N PRO A 183 -11.76 0.51 10.74
CA PRO A 183 -13.10 0.34 10.19
C PRO A 183 -13.54 1.53 9.31
N ALA A 184 -14.22 1.25 8.20
CA ALA A 184 -14.63 2.28 7.25
C ALA A 184 -15.51 3.38 7.90
N TRP A 185 -16.36 3.01 8.85
CA TRP A 185 -17.21 3.97 9.57
C TRP A 185 -16.40 4.95 10.41
N VAL A 186 -15.31 4.49 11.06
CA VAL A 186 -14.39 5.37 11.81
C VAL A 186 -13.73 6.38 10.89
N VAL A 187 -13.25 5.91 9.72
CA VAL A 187 -12.60 6.80 8.73
C VAL A 187 -13.58 7.85 8.20
N SER A 188 -14.81 7.43 7.89
CA SER A 188 -15.86 8.35 7.43
C SER A 188 -16.17 9.41 8.49
N GLN A 189 -16.29 9.02 9.75
CA GLN A 189 -16.55 9.92 10.86
C GLN A 189 -15.35 10.86 11.10
N ALA A 190 -14.13 10.34 11.07
CA ALA A 190 -12.91 11.13 11.26
C ALA A 190 -12.75 12.21 10.17
N ASN A 191 -12.95 11.83 8.89
CA ASN A 191 -12.88 12.78 7.80
C ASN A 191 -14.04 13.80 7.82
N GLN A 192 -15.23 13.40 8.27
CA GLN A 192 -16.33 14.34 8.46
C GLN A 192 -16.02 15.33 9.58
N TYR A 193 -15.54 14.81 10.73
CA TYR A 193 -15.10 15.67 11.84
C TYR A 193 -14.02 16.67 11.41
N ALA A 194 -13.06 16.22 10.62
CA ALA A 194 -12.02 17.11 10.10
C ALA A 194 -12.59 18.24 9.24
N ARG A 195 -13.52 17.96 8.33
CA ARG A 195 -14.16 18.99 7.49
C ARG A 195 -14.97 19.99 8.32
N ASP A 196 -15.75 19.49 9.29
CA ASP A 196 -16.63 20.33 10.10
C ASP A 196 -15.84 21.26 11.05
N HIS A 197 -14.59 20.90 11.38
CA HIS A 197 -13.73 21.67 12.29
C HIS A 197 -12.51 22.31 11.61
N ALA A 198 -12.50 22.41 10.28
CA ALA A 198 -11.38 22.95 9.50
C ALA A 198 -10.02 22.29 9.81
N LEU A 199 -10.03 20.97 10.06
CA LEU A 199 -8.85 20.16 10.27
C LEU A 199 -8.45 19.44 8.97
N THR A 200 -7.25 18.86 8.93
CA THR A 200 -6.73 18.11 7.78
C THR A 200 -7.31 16.69 7.76
N PRO A 201 -8.03 16.27 6.69
CA PRO A 201 -8.57 14.92 6.57
C PRO A 201 -7.53 13.92 6.10
N PHE A 202 -7.82 12.63 6.24
CA PHE A 202 -7.06 11.55 5.60
C PHE A 202 -7.29 11.55 4.08
N VAL A 203 -6.22 11.38 3.31
CA VAL A 203 -6.23 11.38 1.84
C VAL A 203 -5.99 10.00 1.22
N ILE A 204 -5.60 9.01 2.02
CA ILE A 204 -5.28 7.64 1.58
C ILE A 204 -5.61 6.63 2.68
N TYR A 205 -6.14 5.48 2.29
CA TYR A 205 -6.39 4.33 3.16
C TYR A 205 -5.44 3.18 2.81
N GLN A 206 -4.79 2.61 3.83
CA GLN A 206 -3.93 1.44 3.67
C GLN A 206 -4.54 0.22 4.38
N GLY A 207 -4.62 -0.94 3.69
CA GLY A 207 -5.15 -2.17 4.29
C GLY A 207 -4.88 -3.41 3.45
N ALA A 208 -5.19 -4.59 4.02
CA ALA A 208 -5.01 -5.88 3.36
C ALA A 208 -5.99 -6.05 2.19
N TRP A 209 -5.46 -6.21 0.97
CA TRP A 209 -6.29 -6.48 -0.19
C TRP A 209 -5.49 -7.15 -1.31
N ASN A 210 -6.06 -8.20 -1.87
CA ASN A 210 -5.55 -8.90 -3.04
C ASN A 210 -6.68 -9.67 -3.74
N VAL A 211 -6.38 -10.37 -4.82
CA VAL A 211 -7.38 -11.11 -5.63
C VAL A 211 -8.07 -12.24 -4.84
N MET A 212 -7.45 -12.75 -3.77
CA MET A 212 -7.96 -13.82 -2.92
C MET A 212 -8.69 -13.29 -1.67
N ASP A 213 -8.17 -12.20 -1.07
CA ASP A 213 -8.70 -11.58 0.15
C ASP A 213 -9.35 -10.26 -0.21
N ARG A 214 -10.68 -10.29 -0.44
CA ARG A 214 -11.46 -9.21 -1.06
C ARG A 214 -12.34 -8.42 -0.08
N ASP A 215 -12.18 -8.58 1.21
CA ASP A 215 -12.95 -7.90 2.25
C ASP A 215 -12.94 -6.37 2.13
N PHE A 216 -11.88 -5.82 1.57
CA PHE A 216 -11.71 -4.41 1.21
C PHE A 216 -12.84 -3.88 0.32
N GLU A 217 -13.42 -4.75 -0.53
CA GLU A 217 -14.46 -4.40 -1.49
C GLU A 217 -15.84 -4.19 -0.85
N ARG A 218 -16.04 -4.62 0.42
CA ARG A 218 -17.31 -4.44 1.12
C ARG A 218 -17.59 -2.98 1.46
N GLU A 219 -16.72 -2.38 2.26
CA GLU A 219 -16.93 -1.05 2.82
C GLU A 219 -15.78 -0.08 2.53
N ILE A 220 -14.51 -0.58 2.45
CA ILE A 220 -13.35 0.28 2.30
C ILE A 220 -13.33 0.98 0.93
N ILE A 221 -13.53 0.25 -0.16
CA ILE A 221 -13.59 0.84 -1.51
C ILE A 221 -14.76 1.84 -1.64
N PRO A 222 -16.00 1.51 -1.26
CA PRO A 222 -17.09 2.48 -1.25
C PRO A 222 -16.79 3.72 -0.43
N MET A 223 -16.27 3.57 0.78
CA MET A 223 -15.88 4.67 1.65
C MET A 223 -14.79 5.55 1.00
N ALA A 224 -13.69 4.94 0.51
CA ALA A 224 -12.60 5.68 -0.10
C ALA A 224 -13.05 6.45 -1.35
N ARG A 225 -13.94 5.85 -2.17
CA ARG A 225 -14.55 6.51 -3.33
C ARG A 225 -15.36 7.74 -2.91
N TYR A 226 -16.21 7.61 -1.89
CA TYR A 226 -17.03 8.70 -1.38
C TYR A 226 -16.19 9.83 -0.78
N GLN A 227 -15.13 9.47 -0.04
CA GLN A 227 -14.23 10.42 0.62
C GLN A 227 -13.17 11.02 -0.33
N GLY A 228 -13.06 10.54 -1.57
CA GLY A 228 -12.04 10.97 -2.53
C GLY A 228 -10.62 10.53 -2.16
N MET A 229 -10.48 9.43 -1.41
CA MET A 229 -9.22 8.90 -0.90
C MET A 229 -8.57 7.91 -1.89
N ALA A 230 -7.24 7.83 -1.84
CA ALA A 230 -6.49 6.76 -2.46
C ALA A 230 -6.53 5.46 -1.65
N LEU A 231 -6.10 4.37 -2.27
CA LEU A 231 -6.01 3.04 -1.69
C LEU A 231 -4.58 2.51 -1.80
N ALA A 232 -4.02 2.04 -0.70
CA ALA A 232 -2.68 1.46 -0.61
C ALA A 232 -2.76 -0.01 -0.13
N PRO A 233 -3.01 -0.97 -1.02
CA PRO A 233 -3.08 -2.38 -0.65
C PRO A 233 -1.74 -2.90 -0.13
N TRP A 234 -1.67 -3.36 1.14
CA TRP A 234 -0.63 -4.25 1.59
C TRP A 234 -1.11 -5.71 1.43
N ASN A 235 -0.23 -6.69 1.55
CA ASN A 235 -0.51 -8.10 1.25
C ASN A 235 -0.97 -8.35 -0.21
N ALA A 236 -0.65 -7.44 -1.10
CA ALA A 236 -1.06 -7.47 -2.52
C ALA A 236 -0.69 -8.77 -3.23
N LEU A 237 0.37 -9.45 -2.76
CA LEU A 237 0.88 -10.73 -3.28
C LEU A 237 0.69 -11.89 -2.29
N ALA A 238 -0.28 -11.80 -1.38
CA ALA A 238 -0.59 -12.82 -0.37
C ALA A 238 0.67 -13.31 0.39
N GLY A 239 1.52 -12.37 0.84
CA GLY A 239 2.77 -12.70 1.54
C GLY A 239 3.78 -13.50 0.70
N GLY A 240 3.68 -13.44 -0.64
CA GLY A 240 4.52 -14.20 -1.57
C GLY A 240 3.97 -15.60 -1.89
N LYS A 241 2.68 -15.82 -1.63
CA LYS A 241 2.00 -17.09 -1.93
C LYS A 241 1.56 -17.20 -3.41
N PHE A 242 1.43 -16.09 -4.13
CA PHE A 242 1.13 -16.11 -5.56
C PHE A 242 2.38 -16.47 -6.35
N ARG A 243 2.55 -17.76 -6.65
CA ARG A 243 3.67 -18.35 -7.39
C ARG A 243 3.25 -19.63 -8.08
N THR A 244 4.03 -20.08 -9.05
CA THR A 244 3.81 -21.33 -9.77
C THR A 244 4.21 -22.56 -8.93
N ASP A 245 3.73 -23.76 -9.31
CA ASP A 245 4.15 -25.01 -8.69
C ASP A 245 5.65 -25.26 -8.92
N ALA A 246 6.16 -24.90 -10.09
CA ALA A 246 7.58 -25.03 -10.41
C ALA A 246 8.45 -24.15 -9.49
N GLU A 247 8.01 -22.93 -9.17
CA GLU A 247 8.72 -22.07 -8.23
C GLU A 247 8.67 -22.61 -6.80
N GLU A 248 7.53 -23.15 -6.37
CA GLU A 248 7.41 -23.77 -5.04
C GLU A 248 8.34 -24.98 -4.91
N GLU A 249 8.41 -25.84 -5.94
CA GLU A 249 9.31 -26.98 -5.94
C GLU A 249 10.78 -26.55 -5.95
N ARG A 250 11.14 -25.55 -6.75
CA ARG A 250 12.48 -24.98 -6.72
C ARG A 250 12.87 -24.50 -5.32
N ARG A 251 11.96 -23.81 -4.63
CA ARG A 251 12.19 -23.32 -3.25
C ARG A 251 12.33 -24.48 -2.26
N ARG A 252 11.60 -25.59 -2.46
CA ARG A 252 11.73 -26.79 -1.63
C ARG A 252 13.12 -27.43 -1.79
N ILE A 253 13.60 -27.50 -3.02
CA ILE A 253 14.93 -28.06 -3.34
C ILE A 253 16.05 -27.16 -2.80
N THR A 254 15.93 -25.84 -2.96
CA THR A 254 16.97 -24.88 -2.56
C THR A 254 16.93 -24.48 -1.09
N GLY A 255 15.88 -24.87 -0.35
CA GLY A 255 15.66 -24.43 1.04
C GLY A 255 15.27 -22.95 1.17
N GLU A 256 14.98 -22.27 0.04
CA GLU A 256 14.56 -20.85 0.06
C GLU A 256 13.16 -20.72 0.68
N GLN A 257 13.09 -20.15 1.88
CA GLN A 257 11.83 -19.91 2.57
C GLN A 257 11.37 -18.46 2.34
N GLY A 258 10.08 -18.30 2.02
CA GLY A 258 9.44 -16.99 1.96
C GLY A 258 9.16 -16.40 3.35
N ARG A 259 8.35 -15.34 3.40
CA ARG A 259 7.82 -14.80 4.66
C ARG A 259 7.02 -15.88 5.40
N LYS A 260 7.19 -15.94 6.72
CA LYS A 260 6.42 -16.84 7.59
C LYS A 260 5.32 -16.05 8.30
N LEU A 261 4.29 -15.67 7.56
CA LEU A 261 3.09 -15.02 8.11
C LEU A 261 2.05 -16.03 8.59
N GLY A 262 2.31 -17.32 8.47
CA GLY A 262 1.46 -18.43 8.86
C GLY A 262 2.30 -19.62 9.33
N PRO A 263 1.66 -20.77 9.61
CA PRO A 263 2.34 -21.98 10.10
C PRO A 263 3.35 -22.55 9.11
N THR A 264 3.15 -22.33 7.82
CA THR A 264 4.04 -22.82 6.75
C THR A 264 4.28 -21.74 5.69
N TRP A 265 5.45 -21.84 5.03
CA TRP A 265 5.76 -21.04 3.86
C TRP A 265 5.11 -21.60 2.58
N GLU A 266 4.74 -22.89 2.57
CA GLU A 266 4.07 -23.54 1.43
C GLU A 266 2.65 -23.03 1.24
N ARG A 267 2.12 -23.16 0.02
CA ARG A 267 0.75 -22.75 -0.32
C ARG A 267 -0.26 -23.78 0.18
N ASN A 268 -1.38 -23.29 0.70
CA ASN A 268 -2.58 -24.09 0.89
C ASN A 268 -3.34 -24.27 -0.43
N GLU A 269 -4.46 -25.02 -0.39
CA GLU A 269 -5.25 -25.33 -1.59
C GLU A 269 -5.84 -24.06 -2.23
N LYS A 270 -6.42 -23.16 -1.45
CA LYS A 270 -6.96 -21.88 -1.94
C LYS A 270 -5.88 -21.05 -2.66
N GLU A 271 -4.71 -20.93 -2.05
CA GLU A 271 -3.57 -20.20 -2.62
C GLU A 271 -3.06 -20.85 -3.93
N ARG A 272 -3.14 -22.19 -4.06
CA ARG A 272 -2.81 -22.90 -5.30
C ARG A 272 -3.82 -22.63 -6.40
N ILE A 273 -5.11 -22.71 -6.10
CA ILE A 273 -6.20 -22.44 -7.07
C ILE A 273 -6.05 -21.02 -7.62
N VAL A 274 -5.87 -20.04 -6.76
CA VAL A 274 -5.68 -18.64 -7.19
C VAL A 274 -4.40 -18.47 -8.01
N SER A 275 -3.30 -19.11 -7.58
CA SER A 275 -2.04 -19.04 -8.33
C SER A 275 -2.15 -19.65 -9.72
N ALA A 276 -2.89 -20.76 -9.88
CA ALA A 276 -3.13 -21.39 -11.18
C ALA A 276 -3.94 -20.49 -12.12
N ALA A 277 -4.97 -19.79 -11.58
CA ALA A 277 -5.74 -18.82 -12.36
C ALA A 277 -4.88 -17.61 -12.80
N LEU A 278 -4.05 -17.08 -11.88
CA LEU A 278 -3.10 -16.02 -12.20
C LEU A 278 -2.08 -16.47 -13.26
N GLU A 279 -1.58 -17.72 -13.19
CA GLU A 279 -0.65 -18.28 -14.18
C GLU A 279 -1.31 -18.43 -15.56
N LYS A 280 -2.58 -18.85 -15.61
CA LYS A 280 -3.34 -18.94 -16.86
C LYS A 280 -3.46 -17.56 -17.50
N VAL A 281 -3.92 -16.56 -16.75
CA VAL A 281 -4.05 -15.19 -17.24
C VAL A 281 -2.68 -14.60 -17.64
N ALA A 282 -1.60 -14.93 -16.90
CA ALA A 282 -0.26 -14.49 -17.25
C ALA A 282 0.15 -14.96 -18.65
N LYS A 283 -0.12 -16.25 -18.99
CA LYS A 283 0.13 -16.80 -20.33
C LYS A 283 -0.69 -16.07 -21.40
N GLU A 284 -1.94 -15.72 -21.13
CA GLU A 284 -2.82 -15.02 -22.06
C GLU A 284 -2.34 -13.59 -22.36
N VAL A 285 -1.82 -12.88 -21.36
CA VAL A 285 -1.30 -11.50 -21.51
C VAL A 285 0.18 -11.45 -21.91
N GLY A 286 0.82 -12.62 -22.07
CA GLY A 286 2.19 -12.73 -22.59
C GLY A 286 3.29 -12.45 -21.57
N THR A 287 3.04 -12.67 -20.27
CA THR A 287 4.07 -12.55 -19.20
C THR A 287 4.29 -13.90 -18.50
N ASN A 288 5.47 -14.06 -17.93
CA ASN A 288 5.79 -15.17 -17.02
C ASN A 288 5.65 -14.77 -15.53
N GLN A 289 5.27 -13.51 -15.26
CA GLN A 289 5.21 -12.96 -13.91
C GLN A 289 3.79 -13.04 -13.32
N VAL A 290 3.51 -14.11 -12.59
CA VAL A 290 2.22 -14.30 -11.89
C VAL A 290 1.93 -13.14 -10.94
N THR A 291 2.96 -12.62 -10.26
CA THR A 291 2.83 -11.49 -9.34
C THR A 291 2.45 -10.19 -10.06
N ALA A 292 2.92 -9.99 -11.29
CA ALA A 292 2.54 -8.82 -12.08
C ALA A 292 1.05 -8.83 -12.45
N VAL A 293 0.47 -10.00 -12.76
CA VAL A 293 -0.98 -10.13 -13.01
C VAL A 293 -1.78 -9.80 -11.75
N ALA A 294 -1.35 -10.29 -10.57
CA ALA A 294 -2.03 -10.00 -9.31
C ALA A 294 -2.01 -8.50 -8.96
N LEU A 295 -0.92 -7.80 -9.24
CA LEU A 295 -0.83 -6.35 -9.07
C LEU A 295 -1.67 -5.60 -10.11
N ALA A 296 -1.65 -6.03 -11.38
CA ALA A 296 -2.48 -5.45 -12.44
C ALA A 296 -3.96 -5.57 -12.11
N TYR A 297 -4.41 -6.70 -11.52
CA TYR A 297 -5.77 -6.86 -11.02
C TYR A 297 -6.17 -5.73 -10.06
N LEU A 298 -5.35 -5.43 -9.06
CA LEU A 298 -5.63 -4.35 -8.09
C LEU A 298 -5.68 -2.98 -8.77
N LEU A 299 -4.75 -2.70 -9.67
CA LEU A 299 -4.67 -1.44 -10.40
C LEU A 299 -5.89 -1.22 -11.32
N HIS A 300 -6.54 -2.30 -11.79
CA HIS A 300 -7.72 -2.23 -12.67
C HIS A 300 -9.05 -2.24 -11.90
N LYS A 301 -9.04 -2.60 -10.62
CA LYS A 301 -10.26 -2.77 -9.82
C LYS A 301 -10.88 -1.46 -9.34
N ALA A 302 -10.05 -0.46 -9.01
CA ALA A 302 -10.50 0.83 -8.53
C ALA A 302 -9.55 1.97 -8.96
N PRO A 303 -10.01 3.22 -9.01
CA PRO A 303 -9.13 4.37 -9.24
C PRO A 303 -8.26 4.66 -8.02
N PHE A 304 -7.15 5.37 -8.23
CA PHE A 304 -6.21 5.80 -7.18
C PHE A 304 -5.68 4.66 -6.30
N VAL A 305 -5.38 3.51 -6.91
CA VAL A 305 -4.78 2.36 -6.22
C VAL A 305 -3.26 2.38 -6.41
N PHE A 306 -2.55 2.28 -5.30
CA PHE A 306 -1.08 2.29 -5.21
C PHE A 306 -0.62 1.08 -4.41
N PRO A 307 -0.52 -0.13 -5.01
CA PRO A 307 -0.12 -1.34 -4.29
C PRO A 307 1.26 -1.22 -3.68
N ILE A 308 1.40 -1.76 -2.45
CA ILE A 308 2.68 -1.85 -1.75
C ILE A 308 3.34 -3.15 -2.16
N ILE A 309 4.43 -3.03 -2.91
CA ILE A 309 5.25 -4.15 -3.33
C ILE A 309 6.42 -4.33 -2.37
N GLY A 310 6.57 -5.54 -1.86
CA GLY A 310 7.67 -5.91 -0.98
C GLY A 310 8.57 -6.95 -1.64
N GLY A 311 9.75 -7.11 -1.08
CA GLY A 311 10.70 -8.10 -1.54
C GLY A 311 12.08 -7.85 -0.96
N ARG A 312 13.02 -8.77 -1.19
CA ARG A 312 14.41 -8.67 -0.77
C ARG A 312 15.38 -8.76 -1.96
N LYS A 313 14.85 -8.95 -3.15
CA LYS A 313 15.63 -9.14 -4.38
C LYS A 313 15.21 -8.12 -5.43
N VAL A 314 16.19 -7.57 -6.13
CA VAL A 314 15.95 -6.61 -7.23
C VAL A 314 15.14 -7.25 -8.35
N GLU A 315 15.37 -8.53 -8.64
CA GLU A 315 14.63 -9.27 -9.66
C GLU A 315 13.12 -9.33 -9.36
N HIS A 316 12.74 -9.48 -8.09
CA HIS A 316 11.33 -9.45 -7.69
C HIS A 316 10.72 -8.06 -7.85
N LEU A 317 11.49 -7.00 -7.56
CA LEU A 317 11.05 -5.63 -7.80
C LEU A 317 10.79 -5.39 -9.29
N LEU A 318 11.73 -5.75 -10.15
CA LEU A 318 11.61 -5.57 -11.60
C LEU A 318 10.43 -6.37 -12.16
N GLY A 319 10.26 -7.63 -11.75
CA GLY A 319 9.12 -8.46 -12.14
C GLY A 319 7.77 -7.87 -11.69
N ASN A 320 7.71 -7.21 -10.53
CA ASN A 320 6.50 -6.55 -10.07
C ASN A 320 6.19 -5.26 -10.87
N ILE A 321 7.20 -4.55 -11.35
CA ILE A 321 7.03 -3.34 -12.19
C ILE A 321 6.35 -3.69 -13.52
N GLU A 322 6.51 -4.91 -14.05
CA GLU A 322 5.82 -5.38 -15.27
C GLU A 322 4.29 -5.28 -15.15
N ALA A 323 3.73 -5.26 -13.94
CA ALA A 323 2.30 -5.04 -13.72
C ALA A 323 1.77 -3.76 -14.40
N LEU A 324 2.62 -2.76 -14.55
CA LEU A 324 2.28 -1.48 -15.17
C LEU A 324 2.17 -1.58 -16.71
N ASP A 325 2.62 -2.69 -17.30
CA ASP A 325 2.53 -2.99 -18.72
C ASP A 325 1.34 -3.90 -19.06
N ILE A 326 0.69 -4.49 -18.05
CA ILE A 326 -0.41 -5.43 -18.23
C ILE A 326 -1.74 -4.68 -18.30
N SER A 327 -2.56 -5.02 -19.31
CA SER A 327 -3.97 -4.61 -19.39
C SER A 327 -4.86 -5.84 -19.35
N LEU A 328 -5.66 -5.95 -18.29
CA LEU A 328 -6.62 -7.04 -18.12
C LEU A 328 -7.97 -6.67 -18.76
N SER A 329 -8.53 -7.61 -19.51
CA SER A 329 -9.90 -7.51 -20.01
C SER A 329 -10.91 -7.76 -18.89
N GLU A 330 -12.16 -7.34 -19.11
CA GLU A 330 -13.25 -7.65 -18.17
C GLU A 330 -13.47 -9.16 -18.00
N ALA A 331 -13.25 -9.96 -19.03
CA ALA A 331 -13.35 -11.42 -18.95
C ALA A 331 -12.27 -11.99 -18.02
N GLN A 332 -11.01 -11.53 -18.15
CA GLN A 332 -9.91 -11.94 -17.28
C GLN A 332 -10.14 -11.49 -15.83
N MET A 333 -10.62 -10.27 -15.61
CA MET A 333 -10.99 -9.80 -14.27
C MET A 333 -12.06 -10.70 -13.63
N LYS A 334 -13.12 -11.04 -14.37
CA LYS A 334 -14.18 -11.94 -13.91
C LYS A 334 -13.66 -13.35 -13.65
N GLU A 335 -12.80 -13.88 -14.50
CA GLU A 335 -12.17 -15.18 -14.30
C GLU A 335 -11.39 -15.23 -12.99
N LEU A 336 -10.51 -14.26 -12.74
CA LEU A 336 -9.76 -14.17 -11.49
C LEU A 336 -10.67 -14.04 -10.26
N GLU A 337 -11.80 -13.36 -10.38
CA GLU A 337 -12.76 -13.18 -9.29
C GLU A 337 -13.62 -14.41 -9.02
N SER A 338 -13.76 -15.29 -10.01
CA SER A 338 -14.64 -16.47 -9.91
C SER A 338 -14.00 -17.67 -9.23
N VAL A 339 -12.67 -17.69 -9.07
CA VAL A 339 -11.96 -18.86 -8.52
C VAL A 339 -12.03 -18.96 -7.00
N VAL A 340 -12.43 -17.88 -6.33
CA VAL A 340 -12.68 -17.85 -4.89
C VAL A 340 -13.99 -17.11 -4.65
N ASP A 341 -14.91 -17.76 -3.94
CA ASP A 341 -16.17 -17.14 -3.56
C ASP A 341 -15.95 -15.90 -2.72
N PHE A 342 -16.64 -14.83 -3.07
CA PHE A 342 -16.66 -13.58 -2.33
C PHE A 342 -18.09 -13.17 -2.00
N ASP A 343 -18.39 -13.09 -0.71
CA ASP A 343 -19.67 -12.58 -0.22
C ASP A 343 -19.55 -11.11 0.17
N LEU A 344 -20.31 -10.26 -0.50
CA LEU A 344 -20.38 -8.83 -0.20
C LEU A 344 -20.97 -8.53 1.19
N GLY A 345 -21.65 -9.53 1.80
CA GLY A 345 -22.29 -9.39 3.10
C GLY A 345 -23.55 -8.53 3.07
N PHE A 346 -24.24 -8.43 4.22
CA PHE A 346 -25.36 -7.50 4.41
C PHE A 346 -24.80 -6.12 4.82
N PRO A 347 -25.32 -5.01 4.28
CA PRO A 347 -26.44 -4.90 3.31
C PRO A 347 -26.00 -5.02 1.84
N GLY A 348 -24.70 -5.17 1.55
CA GLY A 348 -24.14 -5.15 0.20
C GLY A 348 -24.79 -6.15 -0.77
N ARG A 349 -25.13 -7.36 -0.30
CA ARG A 349 -25.86 -8.35 -1.13
C ARG A 349 -27.21 -7.82 -1.66
N MET A 350 -27.85 -6.92 -0.92
CA MET A 350 -29.15 -6.38 -1.27
C MET A 350 -29.08 -5.12 -2.13
N ILE A 351 -28.16 -4.20 -1.78
CA ILE A 351 -28.09 -2.86 -2.39
C ILE A 351 -26.88 -2.66 -3.31
N GLY A 352 -25.90 -3.59 -3.32
CA GLY A 352 -24.64 -3.44 -4.03
C GLY A 352 -23.64 -2.59 -3.26
N ASN A 353 -22.52 -2.24 -3.92
CA ASN A 353 -21.44 -1.42 -3.39
C ASN A 353 -21.35 -0.03 -4.05
N GLY A 354 -22.40 0.39 -4.75
CA GLY A 354 -22.46 1.69 -5.45
C GLY A 354 -21.68 1.75 -6.77
N SER A 355 -21.11 0.63 -7.25
CA SER A 355 -20.44 0.58 -8.58
C SER A 355 -21.45 0.42 -9.72
N SER A 356 -22.66 -0.02 -9.43
CA SER A 356 -23.79 -0.15 -10.36
C SER A 356 -25.10 0.09 -9.63
N HIS A 357 -26.17 0.29 -10.37
CA HIS A 357 -27.50 0.39 -9.77
C HIS A 357 -27.95 -0.94 -9.17
N GLY A 358 -28.42 -0.92 -7.94
CA GLY A 358 -28.93 -2.07 -7.22
C GLY A 358 -30.28 -2.57 -7.82
N PRO A 359 -30.74 -3.79 -7.44
CA PRO A 359 -31.97 -4.37 -7.97
C PRO A 359 -33.20 -3.46 -7.80
N LEU A 360 -33.33 -2.77 -6.67
CA LEU A 360 -34.46 -1.87 -6.40
C LEU A 360 -34.55 -0.71 -7.41
N MET A 361 -33.40 -0.11 -7.75
CA MET A 361 -33.37 0.98 -8.73
C MET A 361 -33.71 0.46 -10.13
N ARG A 362 -33.11 -0.68 -10.52
CA ARG A 362 -33.37 -1.31 -11.84
C ARG A 362 -34.78 -1.79 -12.04
N SER A 363 -35.52 -2.07 -10.96
CA SER A 363 -36.95 -2.44 -11.05
C SER A 363 -37.87 -1.26 -11.37
N ALA A 364 -37.40 -0.03 -11.15
CA ALA A 364 -38.21 1.19 -11.37
C ALA A 364 -38.02 1.79 -12.79
N GLY A 365 -36.96 1.40 -13.53
CA GLY A 365 -36.72 1.94 -14.86
C GLY A 365 -35.35 1.57 -15.47
N HIS A 366 -35.15 2.00 -16.69
CA HIS A 366 -33.84 1.92 -17.37
C HIS A 366 -33.00 3.11 -16.93
N LEU A 367 -31.82 2.84 -16.41
CA LEU A 367 -30.96 3.86 -15.84
C LEU A 367 -29.61 3.86 -16.53
N GLU A 368 -29.06 5.05 -16.82
CA GLU A 368 -27.68 5.20 -17.23
C GLU A 368 -26.73 4.72 -16.13
N PRO A 369 -25.62 4.04 -16.45
CA PRO A 369 -24.65 3.64 -15.45
C PRO A 369 -24.16 4.82 -14.60
N PRO A 370 -23.87 4.61 -13.29
CA PRO A 370 -23.32 5.69 -12.46
C PRO A 370 -22.01 6.22 -13.03
N LEU A 371 -21.85 7.55 -13.04
CA LEU A 371 -20.59 8.18 -13.44
C LEU A 371 -19.56 7.96 -12.36
N LEU A 372 -18.63 7.04 -12.58
CA LEU A 372 -17.55 6.72 -11.67
C LEU A 372 -16.19 7.05 -12.31
N LEU A 373 -15.27 7.52 -11.48
CA LEU A 373 -13.88 7.61 -11.88
C LEU A 373 -13.37 6.23 -12.26
N GLN A 374 -12.74 6.15 -13.41
CA GLN A 374 -12.21 4.90 -13.93
C GLN A 374 -10.78 4.67 -13.43
N PRO A 375 -10.38 3.40 -13.22
CA PRO A 375 -8.99 3.05 -12.97
C PRO A 375 -8.09 3.56 -14.10
N HIS A 376 -6.83 3.86 -13.78
CA HIS A 376 -5.85 4.14 -14.80
C HIS A 376 -5.62 2.89 -15.64
N ARG A 377 -6.18 2.86 -16.86
CA ARG A 377 -5.78 1.89 -17.88
C ARG A 377 -4.45 2.35 -18.46
N GLN A 378 -3.66 1.40 -18.99
CA GLN A 378 -2.34 1.69 -19.55
C GLN A 378 -2.32 2.99 -20.39
N SER A 379 -1.47 3.94 -20.00
CA SER A 379 -1.02 4.96 -20.93
C SER A 379 0.00 4.32 -21.87
N LYS A 380 -0.26 4.29 -23.17
CA LYS A 380 0.84 4.13 -24.11
C LYS A 380 1.76 5.33 -23.85
N LEU A 381 3.02 5.08 -23.49
CA LEU A 381 4.05 6.11 -23.53
C LEU A 381 4.20 6.49 -25.01
N ASN A 382 3.59 7.59 -25.41
CA ASN A 382 3.74 8.14 -26.74
C ASN A 382 5.16 8.65 -26.95
#